data_d1f0e0e5916d26bdf5f5a7dc625b75fd
#
_entry.id   d1f0e0e5916d26bdf5f5a7dc625b75fd
#
_cell.length_a   1.000
_cell.length_b   1.000
_cell.length_c   1.000
_cell.angle_alpha   90.00
_cell.angle_beta   90.00
_cell.angle_gamma   90.00
#
_symmetry.space_group_name_H-M   'P 1'
#
loop_
_entity.id
_entity.type
_entity.pdbx_description
1 polymer ?
#
loop_
_entity_poly.entity_id
_entity_poly.type
_entity_poly.pdbx_seq_one_letter_code
_entity_poly.pdbx_strand_id
1 'polypeptide(L)'
;MKHQVDFLELLQIDYEKYPVIAVVGGGGKTSLIYRLTDELIDKGKRVIITTTTHMAGESELPFARGGDAVRVKELLDKERYVIAAEYEEDTGKYASLTEEKLEELRELCDVMLVEADGAKHHPVKVPEKWEPVIPRCADIVISVIGLDCLGQPISQSAYRMERTSEFLRKSLEAPITEEDLSLIHI
;
A
#
# COMPACT_ATOMS: atom_id res chain seq x y z
N MET A 1 20.06 14.57 18.01
CA MET A 1 19.12 13.51 17.61
C MET A 1 18.03 14.16 16.78
N LYS A 2 17.91 13.82 15.48
CA LYS A 2 16.74 14.23 14.68
C LYS A 2 15.54 13.48 15.26
N HIS A 3 14.53 14.18 15.76
CA HIS A 3 13.25 13.56 16.11
C HIS A 3 12.68 12.96 14.81
N GLN A 4 12.85 11.66 14.66
CA GLN A 4 12.23 10.93 13.57
C GLN A 4 10.74 10.86 13.88
N VAL A 5 9.90 11.38 12.99
CA VAL A 5 8.44 11.35 13.15
C VAL A 5 7.98 9.90 13.20
N ASP A 6 7.25 9.51 14.23
CA ASP A 6 6.57 8.21 14.33
C ASP A 6 5.24 8.31 13.57
N PHE A 7 5.15 7.60 12.43
CA PHE A 7 3.96 7.64 11.58
C PHE A 7 2.78 6.90 12.18
N LEU A 8 3.03 5.84 12.97
CA LEU A 8 1.95 5.15 13.69
C LEU A 8 1.27 6.08 14.68
N GLU A 9 2.06 6.87 15.41
CA GLU A 9 1.53 7.87 16.35
C GLU A 9 0.84 9.03 15.60
N LEU A 10 1.50 9.59 14.56
CA LEU A 10 0.96 10.70 13.78
C LEU A 10 -0.38 10.37 13.13
N LEU A 11 -0.51 9.16 12.60
CA LEU A 11 -1.74 8.67 11.97
C LEU A 11 -2.73 8.08 12.98
N GLN A 12 -2.40 8.08 14.27
CA GLN A 12 -3.22 7.53 15.35
C GLN A 12 -3.64 6.07 15.11
N ILE A 13 -2.71 5.26 14.60
CA ILE A 13 -2.98 3.85 14.26
C ILE A 13 -2.88 2.99 15.51
N ASP A 14 -4.01 2.47 15.96
CA ASP A 14 -4.10 1.44 17.00
C ASP A 14 -3.99 0.04 16.35
N TYR A 15 -2.75 -0.35 16.04
CA TYR A 15 -2.45 -1.62 15.37
C TYR A 15 -2.65 -2.85 16.29
N GLU A 16 -2.80 -2.68 17.60
CA GLU A 16 -3.11 -3.78 18.51
C GLU A 16 -4.59 -4.16 18.42
N LYS A 17 -5.44 -3.18 18.18
CA LYS A 17 -6.88 -3.37 17.97
C LYS A 17 -7.23 -3.64 16.51
N TYR A 18 -6.52 -3.03 15.60
CA TYR A 18 -6.76 -3.04 14.15
C TYR A 18 -5.50 -3.46 13.38
N PRO A 19 -5.16 -4.75 13.39
CA PRO A 19 -3.87 -5.22 12.90
C PRO A 19 -3.71 -5.30 11.38
N VAL A 20 -4.79 -5.22 10.59
CA VAL A 20 -4.70 -5.30 9.13
C VAL A 20 -4.93 -3.93 8.50
N ILE A 21 -3.86 -3.38 7.90
CA ILE A 21 -3.84 -2.01 7.37
C ILE A 21 -3.68 -2.08 5.85
N ALA A 22 -4.70 -1.67 5.12
CA ALA A 22 -4.66 -1.54 3.66
C ALA A 22 -4.23 -0.11 3.26
N VAL A 23 -3.29 0.00 2.31
CA VAL A 23 -2.78 1.27 1.78
C VAL A 23 -3.20 1.39 0.32
N VAL A 24 -3.92 2.46 0.01
CA VAL A 24 -4.51 2.73 -1.32
C VAL A 24 -4.10 4.09 -1.88
N GLY A 25 -4.47 4.40 -3.11
CA GLY A 25 -4.26 5.72 -3.74
C GLY A 25 -3.00 5.82 -4.60
N GLY A 26 -2.45 7.02 -4.71
CA GLY A 26 -1.29 7.38 -5.53
C GLY A 26 0.03 7.38 -4.78
N GLY A 27 1.01 8.10 -5.24
CA GLY A 27 2.40 8.19 -4.84
C GLY A 27 2.76 7.96 -3.37
N GLY A 28 3.75 7.09 -3.12
CA GLY A 28 4.33 6.89 -1.80
C GLY A 28 3.78 5.71 -0.98
N LYS A 29 2.82 4.91 -1.47
CA LYS A 29 2.26 3.76 -0.76
C LYS A 29 3.31 2.77 -0.25
N THR A 30 4.14 2.27 -1.16
CA THR A 30 5.21 1.31 -0.82
C THR A 30 6.19 1.89 0.19
N SER A 31 6.55 3.18 0.03
CA SER A 31 7.41 3.89 0.99
C SER A 31 6.77 4.01 2.38
N LEU A 32 5.46 4.27 2.43
CA LEU A 32 4.73 4.31 3.70
C LEU A 32 4.69 2.92 4.35
N ILE A 33 4.42 1.86 3.56
CA ILE A 33 4.40 0.47 4.04
C ILE A 33 5.75 0.10 4.68
N TYR A 34 6.87 0.35 4.01
CA TYR A 34 8.19 0.07 4.57
C TYR A 34 8.48 0.92 5.81
N ARG A 35 8.06 2.18 5.79
CA ARG A 35 8.22 3.05 6.96
C ARG A 35 7.44 2.55 8.18
N LEU A 36 6.19 2.14 8.00
CA LEU A 36 5.39 1.54 9.07
C LEU A 36 5.98 0.20 9.53
N THR A 37 6.54 -0.58 8.59
CA THR A 37 7.22 -1.85 8.91
C THR A 37 8.40 -1.61 9.85
N ASP A 38 9.27 -0.64 9.56
CA ASP A 38 10.42 -0.31 10.41
C ASP A 38 9.96 0.09 11.82
N GLU A 39 8.95 0.97 11.92
CA GLU A 39 8.41 1.41 13.21
C GLU A 39 7.78 0.27 14.02
N LEU A 40 7.09 -0.67 13.35
CA LEU A 40 6.50 -1.86 13.99
C LEU A 40 7.58 -2.84 14.47
N ILE A 41 8.63 -3.04 13.68
CA ILE A 41 9.78 -3.88 14.06
C ILE A 41 10.49 -3.29 15.27
N ASP A 42 10.72 -1.99 15.31
CA ASP A 42 11.31 -1.29 16.45
C ASP A 42 10.47 -1.45 17.73
N LYS A 43 9.15 -1.62 17.59
CA LYS A 43 8.21 -1.93 18.67
C LYS A 43 8.11 -3.45 18.97
N GLY A 44 8.96 -4.28 18.33
CA GLY A 44 9.03 -5.73 18.54
C GLY A 44 7.93 -6.54 17.85
N LYS A 45 7.19 -5.97 16.92
CA LYS A 45 6.09 -6.65 16.20
C LYS A 45 6.63 -7.49 15.03
N ARG A 46 5.87 -8.52 14.67
CA ARG A 46 6.10 -9.35 13.47
C ARG A 46 5.17 -8.86 12.38
N VAL A 47 5.72 -8.50 11.22
CA VAL A 47 4.99 -7.83 10.16
C VAL A 47 4.94 -8.68 8.89
N ILE A 48 3.74 -8.87 8.32
CA ILE A 48 3.57 -9.37 6.96
C ILE A 48 3.25 -8.19 6.04
N ILE A 49 4.01 -8.07 4.96
CA ILE A 49 3.72 -7.17 3.84
C ILE A 49 3.13 -8.02 2.71
N THR A 50 2.04 -7.58 2.10
CA THR A 50 1.41 -8.25 0.98
C THR A 50 0.75 -7.27 0.02
N THR A 51 0.20 -7.77 -1.07
CA THR A 51 -0.54 -6.95 -2.04
C THR A 51 -1.77 -7.69 -2.56
N THR A 52 -2.82 -6.93 -2.87
CA THR A 52 -4.02 -7.43 -3.58
C THR A 52 -4.01 -7.02 -5.06
N THR A 53 -2.93 -6.35 -5.51
CA THR A 53 -2.72 -5.95 -6.90
C THR A 53 -1.31 -6.36 -7.37
N HIS A 54 -0.49 -5.41 -7.80
CA HIS A 54 0.90 -5.65 -8.16
C HIS A 54 1.78 -4.64 -7.44
N MET A 55 2.81 -5.12 -6.77
CA MET A 55 3.82 -4.30 -6.09
C MET A 55 5.19 -4.57 -6.72
N ALA A 56 6.08 -3.59 -6.73
CA ALA A 56 7.45 -3.78 -7.23
C ALA A 56 8.16 -4.89 -6.45
N GLY A 57 8.76 -5.84 -7.16
CA GLY A 57 9.57 -6.89 -6.56
C GLY A 57 10.98 -6.38 -6.24
N GLU A 58 11.52 -6.77 -5.09
CA GLU A 58 12.90 -6.51 -4.69
C GLU A 58 13.56 -7.83 -4.29
N SER A 59 14.66 -8.18 -4.96
CA SER A 59 15.27 -9.51 -4.87
C SER A 59 15.95 -9.83 -3.54
N GLU A 60 16.26 -8.83 -2.73
CA GLU A 60 17.03 -8.99 -1.48
C GLU A 60 16.17 -9.01 -0.22
N LEU A 61 14.86 -8.80 -0.34
CA LEU A 61 13.97 -8.74 0.81
C LEU A 61 13.51 -10.14 1.25
N PRO A 62 13.19 -10.34 2.56
CA PRO A 62 12.60 -11.57 3.04
C PRO A 62 11.28 -11.87 2.32
N PHE A 63 11.27 -12.93 1.50
CA PHE A 63 10.15 -13.25 0.63
C PHE A 63 9.66 -14.70 0.81
N ALA A 64 8.34 -14.87 0.92
CA ALA A 64 7.64 -16.14 0.95
C ALA A 64 6.66 -16.21 -0.24
N ARG A 65 7.06 -16.91 -1.31
CA ARG A 65 6.25 -17.10 -2.52
C ARG A 65 4.97 -17.85 -2.20
N GLY A 66 3.86 -17.38 -2.78
CA GLY A 66 2.54 -17.98 -2.57
C GLY A 66 2.05 -17.91 -1.13
N GLY A 67 2.72 -17.13 -0.26
CA GLY A 67 2.40 -17.08 1.16
C GLY A 67 2.59 -18.42 1.88
N ASP A 68 3.64 -19.19 1.53
CA ASP A 68 3.95 -20.45 2.21
C ASP A 68 4.09 -20.23 3.71
N ALA A 69 3.19 -20.83 4.51
CA ALA A 69 3.06 -20.57 5.93
C ALA A 69 4.29 -21.01 6.75
N VAL A 70 5.01 -22.05 6.31
CA VAL A 70 6.23 -22.52 6.98
C VAL A 70 7.32 -21.47 6.75
N ARG A 71 7.51 -21.07 5.50
CA ARG A 71 8.50 -20.05 5.13
C ARG A 71 8.20 -18.70 5.76
N VAL A 72 6.93 -18.29 5.83
CA VAL A 72 6.49 -17.06 6.51
C VAL A 72 6.93 -17.09 7.97
N LYS A 73 6.65 -18.17 8.72
CA LYS A 73 7.04 -18.29 10.13
C LYS A 73 8.57 -18.21 10.32
N GLU A 74 9.33 -18.96 9.52
CA GLU A 74 10.80 -18.92 9.57
C GLU A 74 11.36 -17.51 9.41
N LEU A 75 10.82 -16.77 8.40
CA LEU A 75 11.28 -15.40 8.13
C LEU A 75 10.84 -14.41 9.20
N LEU A 76 9.60 -14.52 9.71
CA LEU A 76 9.13 -13.68 10.81
C LEU A 76 9.97 -13.88 12.09
N ASP A 77 10.41 -15.09 12.39
CA ASP A 77 11.25 -15.38 13.55
C ASP A 77 12.66 -14.80 13.39
N LYS A 78 13.19 -14.82 12.16
CA LYS A 78 14.56 -14.37 11.87
C LYS A 78 14.65 -12.86 11.60
N GLU A 79 13.80 -12.33 10.73
CA GLU A 79 13.89 -10.96 10.17
C GLU A 79 12.82 -10.02 10.74
N ARG A 80 11.85 -10.55 11.50
CA ARG A 80 10.69 -9.84 12.06
C ARG A 80 9.68 -9.35 11.02
N TYR A 81 9.99 -9.40 9.74
CA TYR A 81 9.04 -9.13 8.66
C TYR A 81 9.25 -10.07 7.47
N VAL A 82 8.24 -10.15 6.62
CA VAL A 82 8.27 -10.93 5.38
C VAL A 82 7.30 -10.35 4.36
N ILE A 83 7.70 -10.37 3.09
CA ILE A 83 6.78 -10.13 1.97
C ILE A 83 6.17 -11.48 1.59
N ALA A 84 4.84 -11.60 1.69
CA ALA A 84 4.09 -12.79 1.31
C ALA A 84 3.20 -12.46 0.10
N ALA A 85 3.53 -13.01 -1.06
CA ALA A 85 2.85 -12.71 -2.33
C ALA A 85 3.13 -13.79 -3.37
N GLU A 86 2.37 -13.82 -4.47
CA GLU A 86 2.82 -14.47 -5.69
C GLU A 86 3.96 -13.67 -6.32
N TYR A 87 4.68 -14.28 -7.25
CA TYR A 87 5.75 -13.61 -8.01
C TYR A 87 5.61 -13.90 -9.47
N GLU A 88 5.51 -12.85 -10.27
CA GLU A 88 5.46 -12.91 -11.72
C GLU A 88 6.86 -12.75 -12.31
N GLU A 89 7.44 -13.81 -12.81
CA GLU A 89 8.79 -13.83 -13.40
C GLU A 89 8.93 -12.85 -14.58
N ASP A 90 7.88 -12.76 -15.41
CA ASP A 90 7.90 -11.94 -16.64
C ASP A 90 7.95 -10.43 -16.34
N THR A 91 7.36 -10.01 -15.24
CA THR A 91 7.26 -8.59 -14.86
C THR A 91 8.21 -8.20 -13.73
N GLY A 92 8.75 -9.19 -13.00
CA GLY A 92 9.54 -8.98 -11.79
C GLY A 92 8.73 -8.38 -10.63
N LYS A 93 7.41 -8.64 -10.59
CA LYS A 93 6.51 -8.05 -9.59
C LYS A 93 5.94 -9.09 -8.65
N TYR A 94 5.65 -8.62 -7.44
CA TYR A 94 4.76 -9.33 -6.53
C TYR A 94 3.31 -9.19 -6.99
N ALA A 95 2.54 -10.27 -6.89
CA ALA A 95 1.13 -10.32 -7.27
C ALA A 95 0.27 -10.80 -6.09
N SER A 96 -1.05 -10.61 -6.23
CA SER A 96 -2.02 -10.89 -5.17
C SER A 96 -2.06 -12.36 -4.75
N LEU A 97 -2.32 -12.57 -3.46
CA LEU A 97 -2.77 -13.85 -2.91
C LEU A 97 -4.32 -13.92 -2.91
N THR A 98 -4.87 -15.11 -2.66
CA THR A 98 -6.32 -15.27 -2.48
C THR A 98 -6.77 -14.72 -1.13
N GLU A 99 -8.04 -14.36 -1.00
CA GLU A 99 -8.63 -13.90 0.27
C GLU A 99 -8.44 -14.92 1.40
N GLU A 100 -8.63 -16.23 1.10
CA GLU A 100 -8.43 -17.31 2.07
C GLU A 100 -6.99 -17.36 2.56
N LYS A 101 -6.02 -17.10 1.67
CA LYS A 101 -4.61 -17.08 2.03
C LYS A 101 -4.28 -15.85 2.89
N LEU A 102 -4.87 -14.71 2.63
CA LEU A 102 -4.71 -13.52 3.46
C LEU A 102 -5.25 -13.73 4.87
N GLU A 103 -6.41 -14.38 5.02
CA GLU A 103 -6.96 -14.74 6.32
C GLU A 103 -6.08 -15.74 7.08
N GLU A 104 -5.50 -16.74 6.39
CA GLU A 104 -4.53 -17.66 7.00
C GLU A 104 -3.29 -16.94 7.50
N LEU A 105 -2.73 -16.05 6.69
CA LEU A 105 -1.50 -15.30 7.00
C LEU A 105 -1.69 -14.28 8.14
N ARG A 106 -2.88 -13.70 8.27
CA ARG A 106 -3.24 -12.80 9.36
C ARG A 106 -2.96 -13.42 10.73
N GLU A 107 -3.23 -14.71 10.90
CA GLU A 107 -3.03 -15.43 12.16
C GLU A 107 -1.54 -15.68 12.51
N LEU A 108 -0.62 -15.41 11.58
CA LEU A 108 0.81 -15.67 11.75
C LEU A 108 1.62 -14.44 12.18
N CYS A 109 1.06 -13.26 12.10
CA CYS A 109 1.74 -11.99 12.37
C CYS A 109 1.02 -11.15 13.42
N ASP A 110 1.71 -10.13 13.90
CA ASP A 110 1.11 -9.15 14.81
C ASP A 110 0.45 -8.01 14.02
N VAL A 111 0.99 -7.67 12.83
CA VAL A 111 0.42 -6.66 11.91
C VAL A 111 0.60 -7.11 10.47
N MET A 112 -0.43 -6.89 9.65
CA MET A 112 -0.40 -7.09 8.19
C MET A 112 -0.57 -5.76 7.48
N LEU A 113 0.37 -5.43 6.59
CA LEU A 113 0.33 -4.24 5.73
C LEU A 113 0.05 -4.67 4.29
N VAL A 114 -0.99 -4.12 3.69
CA VAL A 114 -1.46 -4.55 2.36
C VAL A 114 -1.40 -3.39 1.37
N GLU A 115 -0.61 -3.49 0.29
CA GLU A 115 -0.74 -2.56 -0.83
C GLU A 115 -1.96 -2.97 -1.67
N ALA A 116 -3.06 -2.22 -1.53
CA ALA A 116 -4.36 -2.59 -2.09
C ALA A 116 -4.77 -1.79 -3.34
N ASP A 117 -3.83 -1.06 -3.94
CA ASP A 117 -4.11 -0.23 -5.10
C ASP A 117 -2.86 0.04 -5.96
N GLY A 118 -3.00 -0.07 -7.28
CA GLY A 118 -1.95 0.24 -8.25
C GLY A 118 -2.10 1.66 -8.83
N ALA A 119 -1.01 2.45 -8.86
CA ALA A 119 -1.00 3.79 -9.45
C ALA A 119 0.16 4.02 -10.45
N LYS A 120 0.93 2.98 -10.79
CA LYS A 120 2.08 3.06 -11.73
C LYS A 120 2.99 4.27 -11.51
N HIS A 121 3.35 4.52 -10.24
CA HIS A 121 4.19 5.64 -9.80
C HIS A 121 3.58 7.05 -9.98
N HIS A 122 2.33 7.17 -10.39
CA HIS A 122 1.66 8.47 -10.44
C HIS A 122 1.26 8.93 -9.02
N PRO A 123 1.38 10.23 -8.72
CA PRO A 123 1.09 10.76 -7.40
C PRO A 123 -0.41 10.76 -7.04
N VAL A 124 -1.29 10.75 -8.05
CA VAL A 124 -2.74 10.77 -7.84
C VAL A 124 -3.47 9.88 -8.86
N LYS A 125 -4.62 9.35 -8.47
CA LYS A 125 -5.53 8.61 -9.34
C LYS A 125 -6.98 8.77 -8.90
N VAL A 126 -7.88 8.71 -9.85
CA VAL A 126 -9.30 8.41 -9.61
C VAL A 126 -9.48 6.90 -9.81
N PRO A 127 -9.93 6.15 -8.79
CA PRO A 127 -10.05 4.70 -8.90
C PRO A 127 -11.14 4.29 -9.89
N GLU A 128 -11.00 3.13 -10.49
CA GLU A 128 -12.04 2.46 -11.24
C GLU A 128 -13.08 1.84 -10.29
N LYS A 129 -14.23 1.40 -10.85
CA LYS A 129 -15.31 0.80 -10.04
C LYS A 129 -14.91 -0.47 -9.29
N TRP A 130 -13.87 -1.15 -9.76
CA TRP A 130 -13.30 -2.36 -9.14
C TRP A 130 -12.04 -2.08 -8.31
N GLU A 131 -11.70 -0.82 -8.12
CA GLU A 131 -10.55 -0.36 -7.30
C GLU A 131 -11.04 0.55 -6.18
N PRO A 132 -10.34 0.60 -5.07
CA PRO A 132 -9.21 -0.27 -4.69
C PRO A 132 -9.65 -1.70 -4.34
N VAL A 133 -8.72 -2.67 -4.43
CA VAL A 133 -8.97 -4.06 -4.06
C VAL A 133 -8.63 -4.25 -2.58
N ILE A 134 -9.50 -3.74 -1.71
CA ILE A 134 -9.33 -3.83 -0.26
C ILE A 134 -9.68 -5.26 0.18
N PRO A 135 -8.77 -5.99 0.88
CA PRO A 135 -9.08 -7.34 1.35
C PRO A 135 -10.17 -7.30 2.43
N ARG A 136 -10.95 -8.36 2.55
CA ARG A 136 -12.06 -8.45 3.52
C ARG A 136 -11.59 -8.35 4.97
N CYS A 137 -10.37 -8.82 5.24
CA CYS A 137 -9.77 -8.76 6.55
C CYS A 137 -9.20 -7.38 6.94
N ALA A 138 -9.24 -6.38 6.06
CA ALA A 138 -8.71 -5.06 6.38
C ALA A 138 -9.51 -4.37 7.48
N ASP A 139 -8.79 -3.91 8.51
CA ASP A 139 -9.36 -3.16 9.64
C ASP A 139 -9.27 -1.65 9.41
N ILE A 140 -8.18 -1.18 8.78
CA ILE A 140 -7.90 0.24 8.51
C ILE A 140 -7.57 0.39 7.02
N VAL A 141 -8.02 1.50 6.43
CA VAL A 141 -7.64 1.91 5.08
C VAL A 141 -6.94 3.28 5.16
N ILE A 142 -5.71 3.35 4.65
CA ILE A 142 -4.95 4.60 4.53
C ILE A 142 -4.90 4.98 3.07
N SER A 143 -5.43 6.16 2.73
CA SER A 143 -5.30 6.73 1.40
C SER A 143 -4.08 7.64 1.31
N VAL A 144 -3.25 7.42 0.28
CA VAL A 144 -2.00 8.16 0.04
C VAL A 144 -2.10 8.98 -1.23
N ILE A 145 -1.62 10.20 -1.18
CA ILE A 145 -1.49 11.12 -2.32
C ILE A 145 -0.07 11.69 -2.33
N GLY A 146 0.55 11.72 -3.51
CA GLY A 146 1.78 12.46 -3.70
C GLY A 146 1.47 13.96 -3.90
N LEU A 147 1.90 14.81 -2.99
CA LEU A 147 1.66 16.26 -3.07
C LEU A 147 2.37 16.95 -4.24
N ASP A 148 3.29 16.27 -4.89
CA ASP A 148 3.98 16.72 -6.11
C ASP A 148 3.05 16.86 -7.32
N CYS A 149 1.81 16.37 -7.25
CA CYS A 149 0.79 16.62 -8.25
C CYS A 149 0.17 18.04 -8.16
N LEU A 150 0.28 18.72 -7.02
CA LEU A 150 -0.34 20.04 -6.87
C LEU A 150 0.23 21.07 -7.84
N GLY A 151 -0.67 21.76 -8.56
CA GLY A 151 -0.33 22.72 -9.58
C GLY A 151 0.16 22.11 -10.90
N GLN A 152 0.32 20.79 -10.98
CA GLN A 152 0.70 20.10 -12.21
C GLN A 152 -0.53 19.75 -13.06
N PRO A 153 -0.39 19.68 -14.40
CA PRO A 153 -1.47 19.22 -15.28
C PRO A 153 -1.94 17.81 -14.94
N ILE A 154 -3.24 17.53 -15.09
CA ILE A 154 -3.81 16.20 -14.93
C ILE A 154 -3.08 15.19 -15.83
N SER A 155 -2.75 15.57 -17.07
CA SER A 155 -2.05 14.74 -18.06
C SER A 155 -0.67 14.25 -17.60
N GLN A 156 0.00 14.96 -16.69
CA GLN A 156 1.34 14.62 -16.19
C GLN A 156 1.32 13.91 -14.84
N SER A 157 0.27 14.08 -14.05
CA SER A 157 0.26 13.68 -12.64
C SER A 157 -0.68 12.52 -12.36
N ALA A 158 -1.77 12.38 -13.13
CA ALA A 158 -2.80 11.41 -12.80
C ALA A 158 -2.59 10.08 -13.52
N TYR A 159 -2.63 8.97 -12.77
CA TYR A 159 -2.84 7.67 -13.38
C TYR A 159 -4.25 7.59 -13.95
N ARG A 160 -4.40 7.18 -15.23
CA ARG A 160 -5.67 7.24 -15.99
C ARG A 160 -6.19 8.69 -16.07
N MET A 161 -5.40 9.54 -16.69
CA MET A 161 -5.63 10.98 -16.79
C MET A 161 -7.02 11.33 -17.39
N GLU A 162 -7.52 10.55 -18.36
CA GLU A 162 -8.83 10.76 -18.97
C GLU A 162 -9.95 10.58 -17.93
N ARG A 163 -9.87 9.53 -17.12
CA ARG A 163 -10.82 9.29 -16.04
C ARG A 163 -10.80 10.38 -14.99
N THR A 164 -9.59 10.84 -14.63
CA THR A 164 -9.43 11.94 -13.68
C THR A 164 -10.01 13.23 -14.23
N SER A 165 -9.75 13.53 -15.50
CA SER A 165 -10.32 14.67 -16.23
C SER A 165 -11.86 14.62 -16.25
N GLU A 166 -12.45 13.47 -16.56
CA GLU A 166 -13.90 13.27 -16.56
C GLU A 166 -14.52 13.46 -15.17
N PHE A 167 -13.91 12.84 -14.15
CA PHE A 167 -14.37 12.90 -12.76
C PHE A 167 -14.35 14.34 -12.22
N LEU A 168 -13.25 15.06 -12.44
CA LEU A 168 -13.06 16.44 -12.00
C LEU A 168 -13.76 17.45 -12.90
N ARG A 169 -14.24 17.04 -14.09
CA ARG A 169 -14.82 17.91 -15.11
C ARG A 169 -13.88 19.02 -15.54
N LYS A 170 -12.59 18.70 -15.67
CA LYS A 170 -11.50 19.61 -16.05
C LYS A 170 -10.81 19.10 -17.32
N SER A 171 -10.17 20.00 -18.07
CA SER A 171 -9.32 19.59 -19.19
C SER A 171 -8.07 18.87 -18.71
N LEU A 172 -7.44 18.04 -19.56
CA LEU A 172 -6.20 17.34 -19.25
C LEU A 172 -5.05 18.28 -18.86
N GLU A 173 -5.05 19.48 -19.41
CA GLU A 173 -4.03 20.51 -19.15
C GLU A 173 -4.35 21.37 -17.91
N ALA A 174 -5.50 21.18 -17.29
CA ALA A 174 -5.84 21.90 -16.07
C ALA A 174 -4.97 21.45 -14.89
N PRO A 175 -4.52 22.38 -14.03
CA PRO A 175 -3.75 22.03 -12.85
C PRO A 175 -4.62 21.33 -11.81
N ILE A 176 -4.02 20.38 -11.10
CA ILE A 176 -4.62 19.73 -9.94
C ILE A 176 -4.56 20.70 -8.76
N THR A 177 -5.67 20.88 -8.07
CA THR A 177 -5.82 21.74 -6.90
C THR A 177 -6.07 20.94 -5.62
N GLU A 178 -6.02 21.62 -4.48
CA GLU A 178 -6.33 21.00 -3.17
C GLU A 178 -7.80 20.52 -3.12
N GLU A 179 -8.73 21.28 -3.72
CA GLU A 179 -10.13 20.89 -3.82
C GLU A 179 -10.32 19.61 -4.64
N ASP A 180 -9.54 19.45 -5.72
CA ASP A 180 -9.57 18.23 -6.55
C ASP A 180 -9.13 17.01 -5.72
N LEU A 181 -8.06 17.15 -4.93
CA LEU A 181 -7.57 16.08 -4.06
C LEU A 181 -8.61 15.72 -3.00
N SER A 182 -9.27 16.71 -2.42
CA SER A 182 -10.37 16.51 -1.48
C SER A 182 -11.52 15.72 -2.11
N LEU A 183 -11.92 16.07 -3.34
CA LEU A 183 -12.99 15.38 -4.06
C LEU A 183 -12.67 13.92 -4.39
N ILE A 184 -11.41 13.63 -4.75
CA ILE A 184 -10.97 12.27 -5.10
C ILE A 184 -11.03 11.34 -3.89
N HIS A 185 -10.84 11.86 -2.66
CA HIS A 185 -10.72 11.07 -1.43
C HIS A 185 -11.96 11.09 -0.53
N ILE A 186 -13.00 11.78 -0.94
CA ILE A 186 -14.31 11.69 -0.30
C ILE A 186 -15.07 10.47 -0.81
#